data_c28898c6956a8820b1f26934d4167c43
#
_entry.id   c28898c6956a8820b1f26934d4167c43
#
_cell.length_a   1.000
_cell.length_b   1.000
_cell.length_c   1.000
_cell.angle_alpha   90.00
_cell.angle_beta   90.00
_cell.angle_gamma   90.00
#
_symmetry.space_group_name_H-M   'P 1'
#
loop_
_entity.id
_entity.type
_entity.pdbx_description
1 polymer ?
#
loop_
_entity_poly.entity_id
_entity_poly.type
_entity_poly.pdbx_seq_one_letter_code
_entity_poly.pdbx_strand_id
1 'polypeptide(L)'
;MNAPEKLKQYDRHARTVGNIVHLEHFNVVIDDQRLATLFYVTGLGGTRDPYLFTGLENMWVNFGRTQCHLPSRGSKPEVVRGTLGFVVPSLEDLKQRLQHAGREMKRVVPEKETRFSWRETDGAVEATCPWGNRVRCHPPSAQFGNTELGLAYVDCDVPPGSPEGIARFY
;
A
#
# COMPACT_ATOMS: atom_id res chain seq x y z
N MET A 1 22.39 17.21 -43.33
CA MET A 1 21.93 17.34 -41.93
C MET A 1 20.63 16.53 -41.85
N ASN A 2 20.67 15.36 -41.25
CA ASN A 2 19.47 14.52 -41.09
C ASN A 2 18.61 15.13 -39.98
N ALA A 3 17.33 15.31 -40.26
CA ALA A 3 16.36 15.77 -39.28
C ALA A 3 16.36 14.82 -38.06
N PRO A 4 16.24 15.33 -36.83
CA PRO A 4 16.20 14.49 -35.64
C PRO A 4 15.01 13.54 -35.75
N GLU A 5 15.27 12.26 -35.63
CA GLU A 5 14.28 11.21 -35.58
C GLU A 5 13.28 11.52 -34.45
N LYS A 6 12.02 11.76 -34.80
CA LYS A 6 10.96 11.98 -33.80
C LYS A 6 10.88 10.73 -32.94
N LEU A 7 11.26 10.87 -31.67
CA LEU A 7 11.02 9.83 -30.67
C LEU A 7 9.56 9.39 -30.78
N LYS A 8 9.33 8.11 -31.07
CA LYS A 8 7.98 7.53 -31.09
C LYS A 8 7.34 7.78 -29.73
N GLN A 9 6.26 8.54 -29.72
CA GLN A 9 5.48 8.73 -28.51
C GLN A 9 4.83 7.39 -28.16
N TYR A 10 5.25 6.83 -27.05
CA TYR A 10 4.79 5.53 -26.58
C TYR A 10 3.38 5.66 -25.99
N ASP A 11 2.39 5.08 -26.62
CA ASP A 11 1.03 5.04 -26.09
C ASP A 11 0.95 3.93 -25.01
N ARG A 12 0.93 4.33 -23.76
CA ARG A 12 0.81 3.42 -22.61
C ARG A 12 -0.55 2.71 -22.55
N HIS A 13 -1.55 3.19 -23.26
CA HIS A 13 -2.86 2.54 -23.36
C HIS A 13 -2.89 1.47 -24.46
N ALA A 14 -1.92 1.49 -25.38
CA ALA A 14 -1.78 0.42 -26.35
C ALA A 14 -1.33 -0.86 -25.62
N ARG A 15 -2.07 -1.93 -25.84
CA ARG A 15 -1.67 -3.26 -25.34
C ARG A 15 -0.43 -3.73 -26.07
N THR A 16 0.73 -3.50 -25.50
CA THR A 16 2.00 -4.03 -26.01
C THR A 16 2.58 -5.02 -25.02
N VAL A 17 3.29 -6.00 -25.55
CA VAL A 17 4.06 -6.95 -24.71
C VAL A 17 5.09 -6.15 -23.89
N GLY A 18 5.10 -6.31 -22.58
CA GLY A 18 6.03 -5.64 -21.67
C GLY A 18 5.44 -4.45 -20.89
N ASN A 19 4.19 -4.04 -21.15
CA ASN A 19 3.53 -3.05 -20.29
C ASN A 19 3.25 -3.62 -18.90
N ILE A 20 3.49 -2.78 -17.88
CA ILE A 20 3.04 -3.09 -16.52
C ILE A 20 1.52 -2.93 -16.48
N VAL A 21 0.81 -4.03 -16.27
CA VAL A 21 -0.66 -4.06 -16.31
C VAL A 21 -1.29 -4.31 -14.94
N HIS A 22 -0.49 -4.66 -13.94
CA HIS A 22 -0.99 -5.00 -12.61
C HIS A 22 0.06 -4.73 -11.53
N LEU A 23 -0.36 -4.04 -10.46
CA LEU A 23 0.39 -3.91 -9.23
C LEU A 23 -0.08 -5.04 -8.30
N GLU A 24 0.74 -6.08 -8.19
CA GLU A 24 0.35 -7.31 -7.49
C GLU A 24 0.56 -7.19 -5.98
N HIS A 25 1.76 -6.79 -5.54
CA HIS A 25 2.02 -6.58 -4.11
C HIS A 25 3.09 -5.51 -3.86
N PHE A 26 3.17 -5.07 -2.62
CA PHE A 26 4.34 -4.38 -2.09
C PHE A 26 4.98 -5.21 -0.97
N ASN A 27 6.26 -4.95 -0.71
CA ASN A 27 7.03 -5.61 0.33
C ASN A 27 7.64 -4.54 1.25
N VAL A 28 7.41 -4.65 2.55
CA VAL A 28 8.05 -3.80 3.58
C VAL A 28 8.35 -4.61 4.84
N VAL A 29 9.55 -4.45 5.36
CA VAL A 29 9.96 -5.11 6.61
C VAL A 29 9.21 -4.50 7.79
N ILE A 30 8.71 -5.36 8.66
CA ILE A 30 8.06 -5.02 9.93
C ILE A 30 8.87 -5.62 11.10
N ASP A 31 8.64 -5.16 12.32
CA ASP A 31 9.30 -5.72 13.52
C ASP A 31 8.34 -6.49 14.44
N ASP A 32 7.02 -6.37 14.23
CA ASP A 32 6.02 -7.00 15.09
C ASP A 32 4.75 -7.38 14.32
N GLN A 33 4.52 -8.67 14.14
CA GLN A 33 3.34 -9.17 13.43
C GLN A 33 2.01 -8.88 14.16
N ARG A 34 2.02 -8.67 15.49
CA ARG A 34 0.80 -8.29 16.24
C ARG A 34 0.34 -6.91 15.79
N LEU A 35 1.27 -5.94 15.74
CA LEU A 35 0.99 -4.59 15.24
C LEU A 35 0.58 -4.61 13.76
N ALA A 36 1.26 -5.42 12.93
CA ALA A 36 0.88 -5.60 11.52
C ALA A 36 -0.54 -6.17 11.38
N THR A 37 -0.90 -7.17 12.16
CA THR A 37 -2.25 -7.75 12.17
C THR A 37 -3.28 -6.69 12.55
N LEU A 38 -3.01 -5.91 13.60
CA LEU A 38 -3.94 -4.85 14.03
C LEU A 38 -4.09 -3.75 12.98
N PHE A 39 -3.03 -3.41 12.25
CA PHE A 39 -3.12 -2.37 11.21
C PHE A 39 -3.70 -2.91 9.89
N TYR A 40 -3.08 -3.93 9.29
CA TYR A 40 -3.44 -4.39 7.94
C TYR A 40 -4.70 -5.27 7.91
N VAL A 41 -4.91 -6.10 8.93
CA VAL A 41 -6.08 -6.99 8.97
C VAL A 41 -7.24 -6.30 9.69
N THR A 42 -7.08 -5.95 10.97
CA THR A 42 -8.17 -5.34 11.75
C THR A 42 -8.52 -3.94 11.24
N GLY A 43 -7.51 -3.10 11.00
CA GLY A 43 -7.69 -1.71 10.59
C GLY A 43 -8.08 -1.57 9.12
N LEU A 44 -7.24 -1.99 8.19
CA LEU A 44 -7.48 -1.82 6.76
C LEU A 44 -8.49 -2.84 6.20
N GLY A 45 -8.76 -3.94 6.90
CA GLY A 45 -9.73 -4.95 6.46
C GLY A 45 -9.16 -6.00 5.51
N GLY A 46 -7.85 -6.16 5.45
CA GLY A 46 -7.22 -7.25 4.72
C GLY A 46 -7.42 -8.61 5.40
N THR A 47 -7.11 -9.68 4.71
CA THR A 47 -7.19 -11.06 5.23
C THR A 47 -5.81 -11.69 5.20
N ARG A 48 -5.37 -12.29 6.31
CA ARG A 48 -4.11 -13.04 6.34
C ARG A 48 -4.18 -14.20 5.35
N ASP A 49 -3.17 -14.31 4.47
CA ASP A 49 -3.13 -15.39 3.50
C ASP A 49 -2.85 -16.73 4.20
N PRO A 50 -3.73 -17.74 4.03
CA PRO A 50 -3.54 -19.04 4.67
C PRO A 50 -2.55 -19.95 3.96
N TYR A 51 -2.20 -19.66 2.70
CA TYR A 51 -1.38 -20.53 1.85
C TYR A 51 0.06 -20.06 1.73
N LEU A 52 0.31 -18.76 1.77
CA LEU A 52 1.66 -18.19 1.70
C LEU A 52 2.33 -18.18 3.09
N PHE A 53 2.42 -19.36 3.70
CA PHE A 53 3.08 -19.56 4.97
C PHE A 53 4.52 -20.05 4.73
N THR A 54 5.41 -19.09 4.46
CA THR A 54 6.84 -19.38 4.20
C THR A 54 7.71 -19.26 5.46
N GLY A 55 7.13 -19.54 6.62
CA GLY A 55 7.75 -19.45 7.94
C GLY A 55 7.07 -18.42 8.84
N LEU A 56 7.39 -18.48 10.15
CA LEU A 56 6.82 -17.59 11.16
C LEU A 56 7.19 -16.12 10.97
N GLU A 57 8.26 -15.87 10.22
CA GLU A 57 8.81 -14.54 10.00
C GLU A 57 8.21 -13.82 8.79
N ASN A 58 7.36 -14.48 8.01
CA ASN A 58 6.71 -13.89 6.85
C ASN A 58 5.21 -13.79 7.08
N MET A 59 4.67 -12.62 6.84
CA MET A 59 3.23 -12.39 6.89
C MET A 59 2.77 -11.86 5.53
N TRP A 60 1.76 -12.51 4.96
CA TRP A 60 1.07 -12.06 3.77
C TRP A 60 -0.36 -11.68 4.12
N VAL A 61 -0.80 -10.53 3.59
CA VAL A 61 -2.14 -10.03 3.80
C VAL A 61 -2.78 -9.73 2.45
N ASN A 62 -3.92 -10.35 2.19
CA ASN A 62 -4.69 -10.19 0.96
C ASN A 62 -5.60 -8.97 1.03
N PHE A 63 -5.60 -8.20 -0.05
CA PHE A 63 -6.53 -7.12 -0.33
C PHE A 63 -7.10 -7.35 -1.74
N GLY A 64 -8.20 -8.11 -1.81
CA GLY A 64 -8.75 -8.51 -3.10
C GLY A 64 -7.76 -9.31 -3.94
N ARG A 65 -7.35 -8.76 -5.10
CA ARG A 65 -6.38 -9.38 -6.02
C ARG A 65 -4.94 -8.93 -5.76
N THR A 66 -4.70 -8.13 -4.75
CA THR A 66 -3.39 -7.59 -4.38
C THR A 66 -3.00 -8.04 -2.99
N GLN A 67 -1.71 -7.94 -2.65
CA GLN A 67 -1.19 -8.42 -1.37
C GLN A 67 -0.21 -7.43 -0.74
N CYS A 68 -0.03 -7.57 0.57
CA CYS A 68 1.07 -6.97 1.31
C CYS A 68 1.98 -8.09 1.83
N HIS A 69 3.24 -8.07 1.44
CA HIS A 69 4.26 -8.94 2.01
C HIS A 69 5.00 -8.21 3.14
N LEU A 70 4.94 -8.76 4.34
CA LEU A 70 5.37 -8.13 5.58
C LEU A 70 6.37 -9.04 6.33
N PRO A 71 7.62 -9.17 5.86
CA PRO A 71 8.64 -9.95 6.54
C PRO A 71 9.05 -9.31 7.87
N SER A 72 9.37 -10.14 8.88
CA SER A 72 9.75 -9.71 10.24
C SER A 72 11.04 -10.37 10.73
N ARG A 73 12.10 -10.36 9.92
CA ARG A 73 13.35 -11.09 10.17
C ARG A 73 14.34 -10.36 11.08
N GLY A 74 13.87 -9.78 12.18
CA GLY A 74 14.74 -9.09 13.15
C GLY A 74 15.39 -7.81 12.63
N SER A 75 14.99 -7.32 11.48
CA SER A 75 15.46 -6.09 10.86
C SER A 75 14.69 -4.89 11.41
N LYS A 76 15.26 -3.68 11.23
CA LYS A 76 14.50 -2.46 11.50
C LYS A 76 13.34 -2.33 10.52
N PRO A 77 12.16 -1.87 10.97
CA PRO A 77 11.05 -1.62 10.08
C PRO A 77 11.41 -0.66 8.95
N GLU A 78 10.89 -0.93 7.78
CA GLU A 78 11.09 -0.08 6.61
C GLU A 78 9.97 0.95 6.48
N VAL A 79 10.35 2.15 6.07
CA VAL A 79 9.42 3.22 5.72
C VAL A 79 9.65 3.61 4.27
N VAL A 80 8.65 3.37 3.44
CA VAL A 80 8.66 3.76 2.03
C VAL A 80 8.63 5.28 1.93
N ARG A 81 9.47 5.86 1.09
CA ARG A 81 9.38 7.27 0.72
C ARG A 81 8.27 7.46 -0.29
N GLY A 82 7.06 7.61 0.23
CA GLY A 82 5.89 7.67 -0.62
C GLY A 82 4.59 7.37 0.13
N THR A 83 3.55 7.05 -0.62
CA THR A 83 2.23 6.72 -0.11
C THR A 83 1.67 5.51 -0.84
N LEU A 84 1.12 4.57 -0.08
CA LEU A 84 0.43 3.40 -0.61
C LEU A 84 -1.06 3.75 -0.75
N GLY A 85 -1.58 3.67 -1.96
CA GLY A 85 -3.00 3.94 -2.25
C GLY A 85 -3.83 2.67 -2.27
N PHE A 86 -4.86 2.61 -1.43
CA PHE A 86 -5.81 1.50 -1.38
C PHE A 86 -7.20 1.93 -1.80
N VAL A 87 -7.93 1.04 -2.45
CA VAL A 87 -9.38 1.10 -2.56
C VAL A 87 -9.97 0.20 -1.49
N VAL A 88 -11.00 0.68 -0.80
CA VAL A 88 -11.74 -0.06 0.23
C VAL A 88 -13.25 0.10 0.01
N PRO A 89 -14.06 -0.92 0.27
CA PRO A 89 -15.49 -0.89 -0.05
C PRO A 89 -16.27 0.22 0.65
N SER A 90 -15.86 0.59 1.88
CA SER A 90 -16.54 1.59 2.71
C SER A 90 -15.55 2.36 3.55
N LEU A 91 -15.50 3.70 3.38
CA LEU A 91 -14.69 4.56 4.24
C LEU A 91 -15.26 4.66 5.65
N GLU A 92 -16.57 4.53 5.83
CA GLU A 92 -17.19 4.57 7.16
C GLU A 92 -16.78 3.34 7.98
N ASP A 93 -16.85 2.14 7.40
CA ASP A 93 -16.38 0.92 8.06
C ASP A 93 -14.88 0.95 8.31
N LEU A 94 -14.11 1.52 7.38
CA LEU A 94 -12.67 1.72 7.57
C LEU A 94 -12.37 2.58 8.80
N LYS A 95 -13.06 3.71 8.96
CA LYS A 95 -12.88 4.61 10.12
C LYS A 95 -13.16 3.89 11.44
N GLN A 96 -14.25 3.12 11.50
CA GLN A 96 -14.59 2.32 12.68
C GLN A 96 -13.51 1.26 12.98
N ARG A 97 -13.04 0.56 11.96
CA ARG A 97 -11.94 -0.43 12.11
C ARG A 97 -10.63 0.23 12.57
N LEU A 98 -10.24 1.36 11.99
CA LEU A 98 -9.02 2.07 12.39
C LEU A 98 -9.11 2.58 13.83
N GLN A 99 -10.27 3.09 14.25
CA GLN A 99 -10.50 3.50 15.64
C GLN A 99 -10.38 2.30 16.59
N HIS A 100 -10.95 1.16 16.24
CA HIS A 100 -10.82 -0.08 17.01
C HIS A 100 -9.36 -0.55 17.06
N ALA A 101 -8.69 -0.65 15.91
CA ALA A 101 -7.29 -1.07 15.81
C ALA A 101 -6.37 -0.20 16.70
N GLY A 102 -6.57 1.11 16.73
CA GLY A 102 -5.79 2.01 17.59
C GLY A 102 -5.96 1.76 19.08
N ARG A 103 -7.17 1.41 19.52
CA ARG A 103 -7.40 0.99 20.93
C ARG A 103 -6.71 -0.34 21.23
N GLU A 104 -6.84 -1.31 20.30
CA GLU A 104 -6.26 -2.63 20.48
C GLU A 104 -4.71 -2.61 20.46
N MET A 105 -4.09 -1.77 19.65
CA MET A 105 -2.63 -1.59 19.67
C MET A 105 -2.13 -1.20 21.07
N LYS A 106 -2.79 -0.24 21.71
CA LYS A 106 -2.43 0.21 23.07
C LYS A 106 -2.68 -0.87 24.12
N ARG A 107 -3.67 -1.73 23.91
CA ARG A 107 -4.04 -2.82 24.84
C ARG A 107 -3.14 -4.04 24.71
N VAL A 108 -2.84 -4.45 23.46
CA VAL A 108 -2.17 -5.73 23.15
C VAL A 108 -0.65 -5.59 23.13
N VAL A 109 -0.16 -4.41 22.75
CA VAL A 109 1.28 -4.13 22.60
C VAL A 109 1.65 -2.81 23.34
N PRO A 110 1.33 -2.69 24.65
CA PRO A 110 1.53 -1.46 25.41
C PRO A 110 3.01 -1.07 25.54
N GLU A 111 3.91 -2.03 25.37
CA GLU A 111 5.36 -1.83 25.47
C GLU A 111 5.99 -1.16 24.24
N LYS A 112 5.23 -1.01 23.14
CA LYS A 112 5.73 -0.40 21.90
C LYS A 112 5.09 0.95 21.62
N GLU A 113 5.91 1.94 21.40
CA GLU A 113 5.49 3.18 20.79
C GLU A 113 5.20 2.97 19.30
N THR A 114 4.11 3.56 18.82
CA THR A 114 3.71 3.46 17.41
C THR A 114 3.49 4.85 16.82
N ARG A 115 3.73 4.96 15.51
CA ARG A 115 3.39 6.16 14.72
C ARG A 115 1.96 6.10 14.18
N PHE A 116 1.17 5.12 14.61
CA PHE A 116 -0.19 4.95 14.15
C PHE A 116 -1.03 6.19 14.35
N SER A 117 -1.62 6.66 13.27
CA SER A 117 -2.59 7.75 13.26
C SER A 117 -3.48 7.62 12.04
N TRP A 118 -4.63 8.30 12.06
CA TRP A 118 -5.46 8.43 10.88
C TRP A 118 -6.29 9.71 10.92
N ARG A 119 -6.72 10.17 9.75
CA ARG A 119 -7.61 11.31 9.60
C ARG A 119 -8.46 11.16 8.35
N GLU A 120 -9.63 11.76 8.38
CA GLU A 120 -10.46 11.94 7.21
C GLU A 120 -9.95 13.14 6.39
N THR A 121 -9.95 12.99 5.09
CA THR A 121 -9.62 14.04 4.13
C THR A 121 -10.76 14.12 3.10
N ASP A 122 -10.71 15.08 2.19
CA ASP A 122 -11.73 15.18 1.15
C ASP A 122 -11.76 13.92 0.28
N GLY A 123 -12.84 13.14 0.42
CA GLY A 123 -13.09 11.91 -0.32
C GLY A 123 -12.17 10.72 -0.02
N ALA A 124 -11.36 10.76 1.04
CA ALA A 124 -10.43 9.69 1.40
C ALA A 124 -10.17 9.62 2.92
N VAL A 125 -9.56 8.54 3.36
CA VAL A 125 -8.98 8.39 4.71
C VAL A 125 -7.49 8.18 4.57
N GLU A 126 -6.72 9.03 5.24
CA GLU A 126 -5.27 8.87 5.36
C GLU A 126 -4.95 8.18 6.68
N ALA A 127 -4.09 7.16 6.63
CA ALA A 127 -3.60 6.48 7.81
C ALA A 127 -2.08 6.33 7.75
N THR A 128 -1.46 6.30 8.92
CA THR A 128 -0.04 5.97 9.09
C THR A 128 0.06 4.65 9.81
N CYS A 129 0.81 3.69 9.27
CA CYS A 129 1.01 2.41 9.92
C CYS A 129 1.85 2.55 11.20
N PRO A 130 1.95 1.54 12.07
CA PRO A 130 2.71 1.62 13.32
C PRO A 130 4.16 2.11 13.17
N TRP A 131 4.77 1.88 12.04
CA TRP A 131 6.18 2.24 11.76
C TRP A 131 6.37 3.54 10.97
N GLY A 132 5.31 4.08 10.38
CA GLY A 132 5.35 5.36 9.68
C GLY A 132 5.05 5.30 8.17
N ASN A 133 4.73 4.13 7.59
CA ASN A 133 4.27 4.07 6.20
C ASN A 133 2.93 4.76 6.05
N ARG A 134 2.85 5.67 5.08
CA ARG A 134 1.63 6.42 4.77
C ARG A 134 0.73 5.58 3.85
N VAL A 135 -0.54 5.54 4.19
CA VAL A 135 -1.58 4.86 3.43
C VAL A 135 -2.71 5.85 3.15
N ARG A 136 -3.22 5.87 1.93
CA ARG A 136 -4.39 6.65 1.55
C ARG A 136 -5.46 5.72 1.00
N CYS A 137 -6.61 5.69 1.64
CA CYS A 137 -7.73 4.81 1.30
C CYS A 137 -8.84 5.60 0.61
N HIS A 138 -9.31 5.08 -0.50
CA HIS A 138 -10.35 5.66 -1.35
C HIS A 138 -11.57 4.74 -1.44
N PRO A 139 -12.77 5.27 -1.67
CA PRO A 139 -13.89 4.45 -2.07
C PRO A 139 -13.70 3.97 -3.51
N PRO A 140 -14.40 2.91 -3.94
CA PRO A 140 -14.45 2.50 -5.34
C PRO A 140 -14.90 3.64 -6.24
N SER A 141 -14.20 3.82 -7.37
CA SER A 141 -14.54 4.85 -8.35
C SER A 141 -13.98 4.47 -9.74
N ALA A 142 -14.48 5.13 -10.77
CA ALA A 142 -14.01 4.91 -12.14
C ALA A 142 -12.51 5.16 -12.32
N GLN A 143 -11.90 5.99 -11.49
CA GLN A 143 -10.45 6.23 -11.47
C GLN A 143 -9.64 4.94 -11.20
N PHE A 144 -10.20 4.03 -10.42
CA PHE A 144 -9.56 2.76 -10.02
C PHE A 144 -10.11 1.56 -10.79
N GLY A 145 -10.82 1.80 -11.90
CA GLY A 145 -11.46 0.75 -12.70
C GLY A 145 -12.49 -0.02 -11.89
N ASN A 146 -12.42 -1.36 -11.94
CA ASN A 146 -13.33 -2.25 -11.22
C ASN A 146 -12.78 -2.70 -9.85
N THR A 147 -11.82 -1.96 -9.29
CA THR A 147 -11.24 -2.31 -7.99
C THR A 147 -12.20 -1.89 -6.88
N GLU A 148 -12.72 -2.87 -6.14
CA GLU A 148 -13.55 -2.66 -4.94
C GLU A 148 -12.72 -2.75 -3.65
N LEU A 149 -11.71 -3.61 -3.65
CA LEU A 149 -10.75 -3.78 -2.57
C LEU A 149 -9.37 -4.09 -3.18
N GLY A 150 -8.35 -3.32 -2.84
CA GLY A 150 -7.00 -3.59 -3.34
C GLY A 150 -6.01 -2.45 -3.19
N LEU A 151 -4.75 -2.76 -3.41
CA LEU A 151 -3.69 -1.79 -3.62
C LEU A 151 -3.84 -1.22 -5.03
N ALA A 152 -4.16 0.06 -5.12
CA ALA A 152 -4.45 0.72 -6.39
C ALA A 152 -3.23 1.41 -7.00
N TYR A 153 -2.36 1.98 -6.16
CA TYR A 153 -1.16 2.68 -6.61
C TYR A 153 -0.11 2.79 -5.52
N VAL A 154 1.10 3.14 -5.93
CA VAL A 154 2.19 3.58 -5.05
C VAL A 154 2.69 4.92 -5.57
N ASP A 155 2.56 5.97 -4.77
CA ASP A 155 3.23 7.25 -5.03
C ASP A 155 4.62 7.21 -4.40
N CYS A 156 5.64 7.52 -5.19
CA CYS A 156 7.01 7.57 -4.72
C CYS A 156 7.50 9.01 -4.63
N ASP A 157 8.04 9.41 -3.48
CA ASP A 157 8.72 10.69 -3.33
C ASP A 157 10.11 10.59 -4.00
N VAL A 158 10.28 11.26 -5.13
CA VAL A 158 11.51 11.21 -5.93
C VAL A 158 12.13 12.60 -6.09
N PRO A 159 13.44 12.71 -6.40
CA PRO A 159 14.07 14.00 -6.60
C PRO A 159 13.40 14.83 -7.71
N PRO A 160 13.34 16.16 -7.58
CA PRO A 160 12.84 17.03 -8.64
C PRO A 160 13.48 16.75 -9.99
N GLY A 161 12.67 16.71 -11.06
CA GLY A 161 13.12 16.47 -12.43
C GLY A 161 13.31 14.99 -12.81
N SER A 162 13.16 14.04 -11.87
CA SER A 162 13.29 12.61 -12.17
C SER A 162 11.99 11.87 -12.54
N PRO A 163 10.76 12.38 -12.28
CA PRO A 163 9.53 11.62 -12.54
C PRO A 163 9.37 11.13 -13.98
N GLU A 164 9.66 12.00 -14.98
CA GLU A 164 9.54 11.63 -16.39
C GLU A 164 10.52 10.52 -16.81
N GLY A 165 11.75 10.57 -16.28
CA GLY A 165 12.76 9.54 -16.55
C GLY A 165 12.35 8.18 -15.97
N ILE A 166 11.85 8.18 -14.74
CA ILE A 166 11.33 6.98 -14.06
C ILE A 166 10.12 6.43 -14.82
N ALA A 167 9.17 7.29 -15.17
CA ALA A 167 7.97 6.88 -15.91
C ALA A 167 8.27 6.31 -17.32
N ARG A 168 9.39 6.71 -17.94
CA ARG A 168 9.84 6.12 -19.23
C ARG A 168 10.55 4.78 -19.05
N PHE A 169 11.14 4.55 -17.89
CA PHE A 169 11.81 3.27 -17.59
C PHE A 169 10.80 2.14 -17.39
N TYR A 170 9.68 2.40 -16.69
CA TYR A 170 8.60 1.44 -16.46
C TYR A 170 7.51 1.52 -17.55
#